data_c025bad38632defd757c8a5c09f3b80b
#
_entry.id   c025bad38632defd757c8a5c09f3b80b
#
_cell.length_a   1.000
_cell.length_b   1.000
_cell.length_c   1.000
_cell.angle_alpha   90.00
_cell.angle_beta   90.00
_cell.angle_gamma   90.00
#
_symmetry.space_group_name_H-M   'P 1'
#
loop_
_entity.id
_entity.type
_entity.pdbx_description
1 polymer ?
#
loop_
_entity_poly.entity_id
_entity_poly.type
_entity_poly.pdbx_seq_one_letter_code
_entity_poly.pdbx_strand_id
1 'polypeptide(L)'
;LAIVIERLRFYHRNPNNGAAFMKKVKGAFFAGNYLDAMKICRSENTPLANVIAAGIDHLDLGKENLLDVMRQEAMVQVKKYERHLGKLATIASITPLLGLTGTVTGMISSFAVISTVGIGDPTALAGGISEALYTTAAGLMVGIPALVAHNWCEAKSLEFVEQVEMYSL
;
A
#
# COMPACT_ATOMS: atom_id res chain seq x y z
N LEU A 1 0.12 0.62 12.68
CA LEU A 1 0.34 2.07 12.65
C LEU A 1 1.67 2.44 11.98
N ALA A 2 2.83 1.83 12.37
CA ALA A 2 4.13 2.17 11.78
C ALA A 2 4.16 2.05 10.25
N ILE A 3 3.61 0.95 9.69
CA ILE A 3 3.52 0.74 8.24
C ILE A 3 2.64 1.81 7.59
N VAL A 4 1.51 2.17 8.19
CA VAL A 4 0.60 3.19 7.65
C VAL A 4 1.30 4.55 7.61
N ILE A 5 1.97 4.94 8.67
CA ILE A 5 2.71 6.21 8.74
C ILE A 5 3.86 6.22 7.72
N GLU A 6 4.59 5.12 7.58
CA GLU A 6 5.67 4.99 6.61
C GLU A 6 5.14 5.13 5.17
N ARG A 7 4.02 4.46 4.85
CA ARG A 7 3.38 4.56 3.54
C ARG A 7 2.85 5.95 3.24
N LEU A 8 2.15 6.57 4.19
CA LEU A 8 1.66 7.95 4.04
C LEU A 8 2.81 8.93 3.76
N ARG A 9 3.93 8.81 4.48
CA ARG A 9 5.13 9.64 4.23
C ARG A 9 5.73 9.38 2.85
N PHE A 10 5.78 8.11 2.42
CA PHE A 10 6.29 7.76 1.10
C PHE A 10 5.45 8.40 -0.01
N TYR A 11 4.13 8.25 0.03
CA TYR A 11 3.24 8.82 -1.00
C TYR A 11 3.19 10.35 -0.95
N HIS A 12 3.30 10.93 0.24
CA HIS A 12 3.37 12.40 0.35
C HIS A 12 4.66 12.99 -0.27
N ARG A 13 5.76 12.24 -0.20
CA ARG A 13 7.04 12.64 -0.84
C ARG A 13 7.07 12.41 -2.34
N ASN A 14 6.20 11.57 -2.87
CA ASN A 14 6.12 11.24 -4.29
C ASN A 14 4.74 11.63 -4.84
N PRO A 15 4.42 12.93 -4.94
CA PRO A 15 3.15 13.37 -5.48
C PRO A 15 3.06 12.99 -6.96
N ASN A 16 1.87 12.52 -7.39
CA ASN A 16 1.59 12.17 -8.77
C ASN A 16 1.40 13.42 -9.64
N ASN A 17 2.46 14.20 -9.83
CA ASN A 17 2.45 15.40 -10.65
C ASN A 17 3.07 15.13 -12.04
N GLY A 18 2.80 13.94 -12.58
CA GLY A 18 3.41 13.44 -13.81
C GLY A 18 3.20 14.35 -15.03
N ALA A 19 2.02 14.96 -15.17
CA ALA A 19 1.72 15.80 -16.33
C ALA A 19 2.61 17.07 -16.41
N ALA A 20 2.80 17.77 -15.30
CA ALA A 20 3.63 18.98 -15.26
C ALA A 20 5.14 18.63 -15.46
N PHE A 21 5.58 17.53 -14.86
CA PHE A 21 6.92 17.00 -15.04
C PHE A 21 7.16 16.60 -16.52
N MET A 22 6.26 15.80 -17.11
CA MET A 22 6.40 15.35 -18.50
C MET A 22 6.38 16.49 -19.50
N LYS A 23 5.62 17.56 -19.25
CA LYS A 23 5.65 18.76 -20.09
C LYS A 23 7.04 19.39 -20.13
N LYS A 24 7.74 19.48 -18.99
CA LYS A 24 9.10 20.02 -18.91
C LYS A 24 10.10 19.10 -19.62
N VAL A 25 10.03 17.79 -19.36
CA VAL A 25 10.94 16.82 -19.98
C VAL A 25 10.77 16.77 -21.49
N LYS A 26 9.51 16.67 -21.99
CA LYS A 26 9.20 16.69 -23.42
C LYS A 26 9.70 17.98 -24.09
N GLY A 27 9.56 19.15 -23.44
CA GLY A 27 10.07 20.40 -23.97
C GLY A 27 11.59 20.38 -24.19
N ALA A 28 12.35 19.91 -23.23
CA ALA A 28 13.82 19.79 -23.36
C ALA A 28 14.21 18.70 -24.37
N PHE A 29 13.51 17.58 -24.37
CA PHE A 29 13.79 16.45 -25.26
C PHE A 29 13.57 16.78 -26.73
N PHE A 30 12.44 17.38 -27.07
CA PHE A 30 12.14 17.80 -28.46
C PHE A 30 13.00 18.98 -28.95
N ALA A 31 13.57 19.77 -28.03
CA ALA A 31 14.58 20.77 -28.36
C ALA A 31 15.97 20.16 -28.65
N GLY A 32 16.11 18.83 -28.58
CA GLY A 32 17.38 18.12 -28.77
C GLY A 32 18.34 18.21 -27.58
N ASN A 33 17.89 18.76 -26.46
CA ASN A 33 18.73 18.98 -25.27
C ASN A 33 18.54 17.83 -24.25
N TYR A 34 19.08 16.65 -24.59
CA TYR A 34 18.97 15.44 -23.76
C TYR A 34 19.64 15.60 -22.39
N LEU A 35 20.70 16.39 -22.28
CA LEU A 35 21.37 16.66 -21.01
C LEU A 35 20.46 17.44 -20.04
N ASP A 36 19.71 18.41 -20.52
CA ASP A 36 18.79 19.16 -19.68
C ASP A 36 17.54 18.34 -19.34
N ALA A 37 17.04 17.52 -20.26
CA ALA A 37 15.99 16.55 -19.95
C ALA A 37 16.43 15.60 -18.82
N MET A 38 17.66 15.10 -18.86
CA MET A 38 18.22 14.25 -17.80
C MET A 38 18.38 15.01 -16.47
N LYS A 39 18.85 16.27 -16.48
CA LYS A 39 18.91 17.09 -15.26
C LYS A 39 17.53 17.30 -14.63
N ILE A 40 16.49 17.54 -15.44
CA ILE A 40 15.12 17.67 -14.96
C ILE A 40 14.69 16.36 -14.27
N CYS A 41 14.93 15.20 -14.86
CA CYS A 41 14.62 13.91 -14.27
C CYS A 41 15.34 13.70 -12.92
N ARG A 42 16.66 13.98 -12.89
CA ARG A 42 17.45 13.83 -11.65
C ARG A 42 17.05 14.82 -10.54
N SER A 43 16.64 16.03 -10.90
CA SER A 43 16.21 17.05 -9.92
C SER A 43 14.86 16.73 -9.29
N GLU A 44 13.93 16.14 -10.05
CA GLU A 44 12.62 15.76 -9.56
C GLU A 44 12.69 14.53 -8.64
N ASN A 45 13.59 13.59 -8.92
CA ASN A 45 13.86 12.38 -8.14
C ASN A 45 12.61 11.59 -7.72
N THR A 46 11.59 11.61 -8.59
CA THR A 46 10.37 10.82 -8.41
C THR A 46 10.50 9.46 -9.10
N PRO A 47 9.71 8.45 -8.72
CA PRO A 47 9.70 7.15 -9.41
C PRO A 47 9.44 7.24 -10.92
N LEU A 48 8.53 8.12 -11.35
CA LEU A 48 8.30 8.37 -12.77
C LEU A 48 9.53 8.98 -13.45
N ALA A 49 10.19 9.94 -12.79
CA ALA A 49 11.41 10.55 -13.31
C ALA A 49 12.54 9.53 -13.49
N ASN A 50 12.65 8.53 -12.61
CA ASN A 50 13.63 7.46 -12.75
C ASN A 50 13.36 6.58 -13.98
N VAL A 51 12.09 6.24 -14.26
CA VAL A 51 11.70 5.48 -15.46
C VAL A 51 12.05 6.25 -16.73
N ILE A 52 11.71 7.53 -16.80
CA ILE A 52 12.01 8.39 -17.95
C ILE A 52 13.52 8.60 -18.11
N ALA A 53 14.26 8.79 -16.99
CA ALA A 53 15.72 8.89 -17.02
C ALA A 53 16.36 7.63 -17.60
N ALA A 54 15.91 6.45 -17.21
CA ALA A 54 16.38 5.18 -17.77
C ALA A 54 16.17 5.10 -19.29
N GLY A 55 15.04 5.62 -19.79
CA GLY A 55 14.81 5.76 -21.22
C GLY A 55 15.80 6.73 -21.91
N ILE A 56 16.02 7.91 -21.32
CA ILE A 56 16.95 8.91 -21.90
C ILE A 56 18.39 8.40 -21.89
N ASP A 57 18.82 7.66 -20.87
CA ASP A 57 20.18 7.11 -20.78
C ASP A 57 20.47 6.03 -21.84
N HIS A 58 19.44 5.44 -22.45
CA HIS A 58 19.56 4.30 -23.38
C HIS A 58 18.96 4.59 -24.77
N LEU A 59 18.93 5.85 -25.19
CA LEU A 59 18.39 6.25 -26.49
C LEU A 59 19.09 5.60 -27.71
N ASP A 60 20.30 5.12 -27.51
CA ASP A 60 21.11 4.42 -28.52
C ASP A 60 20.66 2.99 -28.83
N LEU A 61 19.85 2.37 -27.96
CA LEU A 61 19.49 0.95 -28.05
C LEU A 61 18.41 0.63 -29.08
N GLY A 62 17.78 1.62 -29.71
CA GLY A 62 16.61 1.43 -30.56
C GLY A 62 15.31 1.24 -29.77
N LYS A 63 14.15 1.45 -30.44
CA LYS A 63 12.85 1.61 -29.79
C LYS A 63 12.43 0.40 -28.94
N GLU A 64 12.60 -0.83 -29.40
CA GLU A 64 12.16 -2.03 -28.67
C GLU A 64 12.96 -2.23 -27.37
N ASN A 65 14.29 -2.16 -27.47
CA ASN A 65 15.15 -2.33 -26.32
C ASN A 65 14.99 -1.17 -25.30
N LEU A 66 14.74 0.04 -25.80
CA LEU A 66 14.43 1.20 -24.97
C LEU A 66 13.18 0.98 -24.11
N LEU A 67 12.11 0.47 -24.72
CA LEU A 67 10.87 0.16 -24.01
C LEU A 67 11.08 -0.93 -22.95
N ASP A 68 11.92 -1.91 -23.23
CA ASP A 68 12.22 -2.96 -22.26
C ASP A 68 13.02 -2.43 -21.07
N VAL A 69 13.98 -1.56 -21.29
CA VAL A 69 14.73 -0.87 -20.18
C VAL A 69 13.77 -0.06 -19.32
N MET A 70 12.89 0.73 -19.95
CA MET A 70 11.90 1.52 -19.22
C MET A 70 10.92 0.63 -18.42
N ARG A 71 10.47 -0.48 -18.99
CA ARG A 71 9.62 -1.47 -18.31
C ARG A 71 10.32 -2.09 -17.11
N GLN A 72 11.60 -2.48 -17.25
CA GLN A 72 12.37 -3.04 -16.14
C GLN A 72 12.51 -2.04 -15.00
N GLU A 73 12.84 -0.78 -15.29
CA GLU A 73 12.91 0.27 -14.27
C GLU A 73 11.53 0.52 -13.64
N ALA A 74 10.47 0.55 -14.45
CA ALA A 74 9.10 0.69 -13.96
C ALA A 74 8.74 -0.41 -12.94
N MET A 75 9.08 -1.67 -13.22
CA MET A 75 8.86 -2.78 -12.28
C MET A 75 9.62 -2.59 -10.96
N VAL A 76 10.84 -2.05 -11.01
CA VAL A 76 11.62 -1.72 -9.80
C VAL A 76 10.92 -0.62 -8.99
N GLN A 77 10.39 0.39 -9.65
CA GLN A 77 9.69 1.48 -8.98
C GLN A 77 8.32 1.03 -8.42
N VAL A 78 7.56 0.23 -9.16
CA VAL A 78 6.27 -0.36 -8.69
C VAL A 78 6.48 -1.15 -7.39
N LYS A 79 7.55 -1.96 -7.29
CA LYS A 79 7.88 -2.68 -6.05
C LYS A 79 8.08 -1.74 -4.85
N LYS A 80 8.52 -0.50 -5.06
CA LYS A 80 8.62 0.50 -3.97
C LYS A 80 7.25 1.01 -3.53
N TYR A 81 6.31 1.16 -4.47
CA TYR A 81 4.92 1.52 -4.16
C TYR A 81 4.21 0.40 -3.41
N GLU A 82 4.39 -0.84 -3.83
CA GLU A 82 3.75 -2.03 -3.25
C GLU A 82 4.40 -2.51 -1.95
N ARG A 83 5.52 -1.91 -1.57
CA ARG A 83 6.25 -2.30 -0.36
C ARG A 83 5.32 -2.28 0.86
N HIS A 84 5.27 -3.40 1.58
CA HIS A 84 4.44 -3.62 2.77
C HIS A 84 2.92 -3.67 2.55
N LEU A 85 2.39 -3.55 1.33
CA LEU A 85 0.95 -3.68 1.06
C LEU A 85 0.43 -5.07 1.45
N GLY A 86 1.16 -6.13 1.10
CA GLY A 86 0.81 -7.50 1.49
C GLY A 86 0.73 -7.70 3.02
N LYS A 87 1.60 -7.02 3.78
CA LYS A 87 1.52 -7.05 5.25
C LYS A 87 0.29 -6.32 5.77
N LEU A 88 -0.08 -5.19 5.16
CA LEU A 88 -1.31 -4.47 5.51
C LEU A 88 -2.55 -5.30 5.19
N ALA A 89 -2.60 -5.95 4.03
CA ALA A 89 -3.68 -6.87 3.65
C ALA A 89 -3.82 -8.01 4.66
N THR A 90 -2.71 -8.62 5.05
CA THR A 90 -2.69 -9.69 6.05
C THR A 90 -3.23 -9.21 7.40
N ILE A 91 -2.79 -8.05 7.89
CA ILE A 91 -3.28 -7.47 9.14
C ILE A 91 -4.78 -7.18 9.05
N ALA A 92 -5.23 -6.57 7.94
CA ALA A 92 -6.63 -6.24 7.72
C ALA A 92 -7.53 -7.49 7.74
N SER A 93 -7.06 -8.59 7.16
CA SER A 93 -7.83 -9.84 7.07
C SER A 93 -7.79 -10.67 8.37
N ILE A 94 -6.63 -10.78 9.01
CA ILE A 94 -6.45 -11.69 10.15
C ILE A 94 -6.97 -11.06 11.45
N THR A 95 -6.85 -9.73 11.64
CA THR A 95 -7.19 -9.12 12.93
C THR A 95 -8.67 -9.26 13.30
N PRO A 96 -9.66 -9.09 12.38
CA PRO A 96 -11.06 -9.39 12.69
C PRO A 96 -11.31 -10.87 13.02
N LEU A 97 -10.60 -11.78 12.36
CA LEU A 97 -10.72 -13.23 12.63
C LEU A 97 -10.16 -13.60 14.01
N LEU A 98 -9.09 -12.96 14.44
CA LEU A 98 -8.59 -13.10 15.82
C LEU A 98 -9.60 -12.56 16.83
N GLY A 99 -10.26 -11.45 16.54
CA GLY A 99 -11.36 -10.94 17.35
C GLY A 99 -12.52 -11.94 17.45
N LEU A 100 -12.92 -12.54 16.34
CA LEU A 100 -13.96 -13.59 16.30
C LEU A 100 -13.52 -14.83 17.09
N THR A 101 -12.26 -15.23 16.98
CA THR A 101 -11.72 -16.33 17.79
C THR A 101 -11.86 -16.03 19.28
N GLY A 102 -11.64 -14.79 19.68
CA GLY A 102 -11.84 -14.34 21.06
C GLY A 102 -13.30 -14.48 21.55
N THR A 103 -14.29 -14.18 20.68
CA THR A 103 -15.69 -14.42 21.07
C THR A 103 -16.02 -15.91 21.21
N VAL A 104 -15.53 -16.74 20.31
CA VAL A 104 -15.77 -18.19 20.40
C VAL A 104 -15.16 -18.77 21.67
N THR A 105 -13.90 -18.42 21.98
CA THR A 105 -13.23 -18.91 23.20
C THR A 105 -13.87 -18.36 24.47
N GLY A 106 -14.26 -17.08 24.50
CA GLY A 106 -14.96 -16.46 25.62
C GLY A 106 -16.34 -17.09 25.89
N MET A 107 -17.08 -17.38 24.83
CA MET A 107 -18.38 -18.10 24.94
C MET A 107 -18.18 -19.53 25.45
N ILE A 108 -17.19 -20.27 24.96
CA ILE A 108 -16.87 -21.63 25.45
C ILE A 108 -16.56 -21.58 26.95
N SER A 109 -15.73 -20.62 27.39
CA SER A 109 -15.39 -20.44 28.79
C SER A 109 -16.62 -20.14 29.63
N SER A 110 -17.52 -19.26 29.17
CA SER A 110 -18.77 -18.91 29.87
C SER A 110 -19.69 -20.15 30.05
N PHE A 111 -19.86 -20.96 29.03
CA PHE A 111 -20.65 -22.20 29.11
C PHE A 111 -19.96 -23.27 29.97
N ALA A 112 -18.66 -23.35 30.02
CA ALA A 112 -17.94 -24.26 30.90
C ALA A 112 -18.20 -23.93 32.38
N VAL A 113 -18.25 -22.64 32.74
CA VAL A 113 -18.63 -22.21 34.09
C VAL A 113 -20.04 -22.67 34.44
N ILE A 114 -21.03 -22.50 33.54
CA ILE A 114 -22.39 -22.95 33.76
C ILE A 114 -22.47 -24.47 34.00
N SER A 115 -21.69 -25.25 33.26
CA SER A 115 -21.68 -26.71 33.35
C SER A 115 -21.12 -27.22 34.68
N THR A 116 -20.27 -26.44 35.35
CA THR A 116 -19.65 -26.83 36.62
C THR A 116 -20.37 -26.29 37.87
N VAL A 117 -20.84 -25.04 37.78
CA VAL A 117 -21.41 -24.32 38.95
C VAL A 117 -22.96 -24.27 38.86
N GLY A 118 -23.56 -24.65 37.72
CA GLY A 118 -24.98 -24.51 37.45
C GLY A 118 -25.38 -23.11 37.02
N ILE A 119 -26.69 -22.90 36.78
CA ILE A 119 -27.27 -21.65 36.27
C ILE A 119 -27.30 -20.54 37.34
N GLY A 120 -26.64 -20.73 38.48
CA GLY A 120 -26.82 -19.92 39.69
C GLY A 120 -26.19 -18.54 39.68
N ASP A 121 -25.25 -18.20 38.77
CA ASP A 121 -24.61 -16.88 38.72
C ASP A 121 -24.68 -16.21 37.36
N PRO A 122 -25.73 -15.40 37.10
CA PRO A 122 -25.86 -14.63 35.86
C PRO A 122 -24.70 -13.63 35.64
N THR A 123 -24.03 -13.20 36.72
CA THR A 123 -22.94 -12.19 36.67
C THR A 123 -21.68 -12.79 36.04
N ALA A 124 -21.32 -14.02 36.41
CA ALA A 124 -20.18 -14.73 35.82
C ALA A 124 -20.39 -14.99 34.32
N LEU A 125 -21.61 -15.34 33.89
CA LEU A 125 -21.96 -15.51 32.48
C LEU A 125 -21.82 -14.18 31.71
N ALA A 126 -22.41 -13.10 32.24
CA ALA A 126 -22.37 -11.78 31.63
C ALA A 126 -20.92 -11.26 31.50
N GLY A 127 -20.05 -11.56 32.45
CA GLY A 127 -18.62 -11.20 32.41
C GLY A 127 -17.89 -11.84 31.23
N GLY A 128 -18.04 -13.15 31.02
CA GLY A 128 -17.39 -13.85 29.93
C GLY A 128 -17.90 -13.45 28.55
N ILE A 129 -19.22 -13.18 28.42
CA ILE A 129 -19.81 -12.67 27.18
C ILE A 129 -19.27 -11.25 26.88
N SER A 130 -19.18 -10.38 27.91
CA SER A 130 -18.66 -9.04 27.76
C SER A 130 -17.21 -9.06 27.30
N GLU A 131 -16.34 -9.87 27.88
CA GLU A 131 -14.94 -10.04 27.49
C GLU A 131 -14.84 -10.53 26.03
N ALA A 132 -15.67 -11.50 25.65
CA ALA A 132 -15.75 -12.00 24.27
C ALA A 132 -16.07 -10.87 23.26
N LEU A 133 -17.05 -10.03 23.56
CA LEU A 133 -17.42 -8.90 22.71
C LEU A 133 -16.30 -7.84 22.61
N TYR A 134 -15.58 -7.58 23.69
CA TYR A 134 -14.43 -6.67 23.66
C TYR A 134 -13.33 -7.15 22.72
N THR A 135 -13.05 -8.44 22.66
CA THR A 135 -12.02 -8.98 21.75
C THR A 135 -12.39 -8.78 20.28
N THR A 136 -13.65 -8.93 19.91
CA THR A 136 -14.13 -8.65 18.56
C THR A 136 -14.05 -7.15 18.24
N ALA A 137 -14.49 -6.29 19.17
CA ALA A 137 -14.41 -4.85 18.99
C ALA A 137 -12.94 -4.40 18.78
N ALA A 138 -12.01 -4.94 19.58
CA ALA A 138 -10.58 -4.66 19.43
C ALA A 138 -10.03 -5.15 18.08
N GLY A 139 -10.43 -6.33 17.62
CA GLY A 139 -10.06 -6.87 16.31
C GLY A 139 -10.51 -5.97 15.16
N LEU A 140 -11.76 -5.49 15.20
CA LEU A 140 -12.31 -4.57 14.21
C LEU A 140 -11.65 -3.19 14.27
N MET A 141 -11.35 -2.68 15.46
CA MET A 141 -10.69 -1.38 15.66
C MET A 141 -9.30 -1.33 15.02
N VAL A 142 -8.61 -2.45 14.89
CA VAL A 142 -7.32 -2.54 14.19
C VAL A 142 -7.51 -2.91 12.71
N GLY A 143 -8.41 -3.84 12.41
CA GLY A 143 -8.61 -4.37 11.06
C GLY A 143 -9.17 -3.33 10.09
N ILE A 144 -10.16 -2.54 10.50
CA ILE A 144 -10.80 -1.54 9.62
C ILE A 144 -9.80 -0.46 9.16
N PRO A 145 -9.04 0.21 10.05
CA PRO A 145 -8.04 1.18 9.60
C PRO A 145 -6.93 0.57 8.73
N ALA A 146 -6.54 -0.68 9.01
CA ALA A 146 -5.56 -1.38 8.18
C ALA A 146 -6.08 -1.64 6.76
N LEU A 147 -7.36 -2.02 6.62
CA LEU A 147 -8.02 -2.24 5.33
C LEU A 147 -8.13 -0.93 4.54
N VAL A 148 -8.58 0.14 5.18
CA VAL A 148 -8.69 1.45 4.53
C VAL A 148 -7.31 1.91 4.03
N ALA A 149 -6.28 1.78 4.86
CA ALA A 149 -4.92 2.15 4.48
C ALA A 149 -4.39 1.27 3.33
N HIS A 150 -4.67 -0.05 3.35
CA HIS A 150 -4.29 -0.95 2.27
C HIS A 150 -4.91 -0.53 0.94
N ASN A 151 -6.23 -0.38 0.88
CA ASN A 151 -6.95 -0.03 -0.34
C ASN A 151 -6.52 1.35 -0.89
N TRP A 152 -6.26 2.31 -0.01
CA TRP A 152 -5.77 3.61 -0.43
C TRP A 152 -4.35 3.53 -1.05
N CYS A 153 -3.44 2.76 -0.44
CA CYS A 153 -2.10 2.54 -0.96
C CYS A 153 -2.12 1.78 -2.29
N GLU A 154 -2.97 0.78 -2.42
CA GLU A 154 -3.16 -0.01 -3.64
C GLU A 154 -3.65 0.89 -4.79
N ALA A 155 -4.66 1.73 -4.54
CA ALA A 155 -5.14 2.70 -5.53
C ALA A 155 -4.01 3.64 -6.01
N LYS A 156 -3.14 4.09 -5.09
CA LYS A 156 -1.98 4.92 -5.45
C LYS A 156 -0.91 4.18 -6.25
N SER A 157 -0.73 2.89 -6.01
CA SER A 157 0.17 2.05 -6.80
C SER A 157 -0.35 1.87 -8.23
N LEU A 158 -1.65 1.59 -8.39
CA LEU A 158 -2.30 1.47 -9.70
C LEU A 158 -2.22 2.78 -10.49
N GLU A 159 -2.51 3.92 -9.86
CA GLU A 159 -2.39 5.25 -10.48
C GLU A 159 -0.97 5.52 -11.00
N PHE A 160 0.06 5.05 -10.29
CA PHE A 160 1.45 5.15 -10.76
C PHE A 160 1.70 4.25 -11.99
N VAL A 161 1.20 3.01 -12.00
CA VAL A 161 1.33 2.09 -13.14
C VAL A 161 0.69 2.70 -14.38
N GLU A 162 -0.53 3.22 -14.28
CA GLU A 162 -1.25 3.89 -15.37
C GLU A 162 -0.46 5.09 -15.91
N GLN A 163 0.16 5.89 -15.05
CA GLN A 163 1.01 7.01 -15.49
C GLN A 163 2.23 6.52 -16.25
N VAL A 164 2.91 5.48 -15.79
CA VAL A 164 4.06 4.92 -16.49
C VAL A 164 3.65 4.41 -17.86
N GLU A 165 2.55 3.66 -17.97
CA GLU A 165 2.05 3.17 -19.24
C GLU A 165 1.71 4.31 -20.22
N MET A 166 1.03 5.36 -19.73
CA MET A 166 0.67 6.54 -20.53
C MET A 166 1.88 7.28 -21.10
N TYR A 167 2.99 7.30 -20.37
CA TYR A 167 4.18 8.08 -20.76
C TYR A 167 5.29 7.24 -21.40
N SER A 168 5.16 5.90 -21.41
CA SER A 168 6.10 4.98 -22.06
C SER A 168 5.68 4.59 -23.48
N LEU A 169 4.46 4.93 -23.91
CA LEU A 169 3.94 4.75 -25.27
C LEU A 169 4.26 5.98 -26.15
#